data_c4b211284bfdf73a35e736fd93f10235
#
_entry.id   c4b211284bfdf73a35e736fd93f10235
#
_cell.length_a   1.000
_cell.length_b   1.000
_cell.length_c   1.000
_cell.angle_alpha   90.00
_cell.angle_beta   90.00
_cell.angle_gamma   90.00
#
_symmetry.space_group_name_H-M   'P 1'
#
loop_
_entity.id
_entity.type
_entity.pdbx_description
1 polymer ?
#
loop_
_entity_poly.entity_id
_entity_poly.type
_entity_poly.pdbx_seq_one_letter_code
_entity_poly.pdbx_strand_id
1 'polypeptide(L)'
;MSAARRAPAKKAKKADPGTVCRELVAAAEAGKLPRTVLLLGPARGEEEPWFAEQILDAARRWARQHEEFDLLEVDGGSPDFEMGVVDSFLSAPGLFGGERVLLFARAGKAMKKHKRLANTLAAAAKASDGPVLMLIEAPGASMTTVVKPLAAVDGVRTERFRKLYSDPPPWRPHDLDASEAAQFAQAEARARKLKLGPGAAGALVQLTGGRPAELVQSLEHFLLLGDDRIDEQQVREVAAHSAEGSAFDFADALLDGDGRRAYRCLGQMRRRGLRTWDGKRIAPRDAFSMMVSVAAKQRLQTAAVRAGLDQGQDFASACKAAGVAAGGPPAKRMESRLRHCDSVHLRTILDALHEAERNIKREGWGDPVHALEYLALRCHRTPQRA
;
A
#
# COMPACT_ATOMS: atom_id res chain seq x y z
N MET A 1 -10.90 -21.28 -53.85
CA MET A 1 -11.50 -21.40 -52.49
C MET A 1 -10.60 -20.66 -51.51
N SER A 2 -10.99 -19.46 -51.14
CA SER A 2 -10.20 -18.55 -50.29
C SER A 2 -10.58 -18.79 -48.83
N ALA A 3 -9.60 -19.25 -48.03
CA ALA A 3 -9.77 -19.44 -46.60
C ALA A 3 -9.71 -18.08 -45.89
N ALA A 4 -10.83 -17.61 -45.39
CA ALA A 4 -10.93 -16.41 -44.59
C ALA A 4 -10.17 -16.60 -43.26
N ARG A 5 -9.05 -15.90 -43.10
CA ARG A 5 -8.33 -15.78 -41.83
C ARG A 5 -9.22 -15.10 -40.79
N ARG A 6 -9.72 -15.86 -39.82
CA ARG A 6 -10.38 -15.31 -38.63
C ARG A 6 -9.39 -14.39 -37.90
N ALA A 7 -9.77 -13.13 -37.75
CA ALA A 7 -9.03 -12.18 -36.94
C ALA A 7 -8.94 -12.70 -35.47
N PRO A 8 -7.78 -12.54 -34.79
CA PRO A 8 -7.64 -12.96 -33.41
C PRO A 8 -8.61 -12.15 -32.53
N ALA A 9 -9.44 -12.85 -31.76
CA ALA A 9 -10.33 -12.23 -30.78
C ALA A 9 -9.52 -11.30 -29.87
N LYS A 10 -9.91 -10.02 -29.80
CA LYS A 10 -9.34 -9.06 -28.85
C LYS A 10 -9.45 -9.67 -27.45
N LYS A 11 -8.31 -10.00 -26.84
CA LYS A 11 -8.29 -10.39 -25.41
C LYS A 11 -9.00 -9.30 -24.62
N ALA A 12 -10.09 -9.65 -23.97
CA ALA A 12 -10.82 -8.75 -23.08
C ALA A 12 -9.83 -8.14 -22.10
N LYS A 13 -9.81 -6.82 -21.99
CA LYS A 13 -8.94 -6.09 -21.08
C LYS A 13 -9.29 -6.57 -19.67
N LYS A 14 -8.36 -7.23 -18.99
CA LYS A 14 -8.59 -7.73 -17.64
C LYS A 14 -8.96 -6.53 -16.76
N ALA A 15 -10.10 -6.62 -16.06
CA ALA A 15 -10.55 -5.55 -15.18
C ALA A 15 -9.49 -5.23 -14.12
N ASP A 16 -9.42 -3.98 -13.70
CA ASP A 16 -8.49 -3.58 -12.64
C ASP A 16 -8.91 -4.18 -11.28
N PRO A 17 -7.96 -4.39 -10.34
CA PRO A 17 -8.24 -5.01 -9.04
C PRO A 17 -9.34 -4.30 -8.24
N GLY A 18 -9.38 -2.97 -8.28
CA GLY A 18 -10.40 -2.19 -7.57
C GLY A 18 -11.81 -2.41 -8.12
N THR A 19 -11.96 -2.52 -9.44
CA THR A 19 -13.25 -2.83 -10.06
C THR A 19 -13.71 -4.24 -9.70
N VAL A 20 -12.81 -5.24 -9.79
CA VAL A 20 -13.12 -6.63 -9.40
C VAL A 20 -13.50 -6.70 -7.92
N CYS A 21 -12.80 -6.00 -7.05
CA CYS A 21 -13.11 -5.94 -5.63
C CYS A 21 -14.52 -5.38 -5.38
N ARG A 22 -14.86 -4.24 -5.98
CA ARG A 22 -16.21 -3.65 -5.83
C ARG A 22 -17.32 -4.56 -6.32
N GLU A 23 -17.12 -5.25 -7.44
CA GLU A 23 -18.07 -6.24 -7.96
C GLU A 23 -18.28 -7.39 -6.97
N LEU A 24 -17.21 -7.93 -6.39
CA LEU A 24 -17.28 -9.03 -5.42
C LEU A 24 -17.85 -8.58 -4.07
N VAL A 25 -17.52 -7.39 -3.60
CA VAL A 25 -18.12 -6.81 -2.38
C VAL A 25 -19.63 -6.64 -2.55
N ALA A 26 -20.08 -6.04 -3.66
CA ALA A 26 -21.50 -5.90 -3.95
C ALA A 26 -22.22 -7.25 -4.09
N ALA A 27 -21.56 -8.23 -4.71
CA ALA A 27 -22.09 -9.59 -4.81
C ALA A 27 -22.16 -10.28 -3.42
N ALA A 28 -21.19 -10.06 -2.55
CA ALA A 28 -21.17 -10.58 -1.19
C ALA A 28 -22.33 -10.00 -0.37
N GLU A 29 -22.50 -8.67 -0.39
CA GLU A 29 -23.57 -7.97 0.33
C GLU A 29 -24.96 -8.37 -0.14
N ALA A 30 -25.09 -8.74 -1.42
CA ALA A 30 -26.34 -9.23 -2.00
C ALA A 30 -26.56 -10.75 -1.86
N GLY A 31 -25.64 -11.49 -1.24
CA GLY A 31 -25.70 -12.96 -1.18
C GLY A 31 -25.58 -13.66 -2.52
N LYS A 32 -24.93 -13.02 -3.52
CA LYS A 32 -24.83 -13.49 -4.90
C LYS A 32 -23.41 -13.93 -5.30
N LEU A 33 -22.52 -14.13 -4.32
CA LEU A 33 -21.21 -14.70 -4.61
C LEU A 33 -21.36 -16.12 -5.21
N PRO A 34 -20.46 -16.52 -6.12
CA PRO A 34 -20.36 -17.92 -6.49
C PRO A 34 -20.10 -18.79 -5.24
N ARG A 35 -20.63 -20.00 -5.25
CA ARG A 35 -20.51 -20.94 -4.13
C ARG A 35 -19.09 -21.12 -3.61
N THR A 36 -18.10 -21.03 -4.47
CA THR A 36 -16.70 -21.07 -4.08
C THR A 36 -15.92 -19.95 -4.77
N VAL A 37 -15.31 -19.10 -3.96
CA VAL A 37 -14.46 -18.00 -4.40
C VAL A 37 -13.08 -18.16 -3.81
N LEU A 38 -12.05 -18.13 -4.66
CA LEU A 38 -10.65 -18.24 -4.29
C LEU A 38 -9.94 -16.93 -4.58
N LEU A 39 -9.49 -16.24 -3.53
CA LEU A 39 -8.79 -14.98 -3.59
C LEU A 39 -7.29 -15.23 -3.45
N LEU A 40 -6.52 -14.85 -4.45
CA LEU A 40 -5.09 -15.12 -4.54
C LEU A 40 -4.28 -13.84 -4.69
N GLY A 41 -3.03 -13.89 -4.27
CA GLY A 41 -2.03 -12.93 -4.69
C GLY A 41 -1.67 -13.06 -6.18
N PRO A 42 -0.96 -12.09 -6.74
CA PRO A 42 -0.53 -12.11 -8.13
C PRO A 42 0.51 -13.21 -8.37
N ALA A 43 0.58 -13.71 -9.60
CA ALA A 43 1.64 -14.64 -9.98
C ALA A 43 3.03 -13.97 -10.03
N ARG A 44 3.08 -12.66 -10.24
CA ARG A 44 4.28 -11.83 -10.25
C ARG A 44 3.93 -10.43 -9.73
N GLY A 45 4.88 -9.78 -9.07
CA GLY A 45 4.73 -8.44 -8.49
C GLY A 45 4.25 -8.46 -7.04
N GLU A 46 3.95 -7.30 -6.53
CA GLU A 46 3.49 -7.10 -5.15
C GLU A 46 2.00 -7.40 -5.02
N GLU A 47 1.65 -8.06 -3.93
CA GLU A 47 0.29 -8.38 -3.56
C GLU A 47 -0.37 -7.19 -2.84
N GLU A 48 -1.69 -7.09 -2.99
CA GLU A 48 -2.50 -6.14 -2.25
C GLU A 48 -3.59 -6.90 -1.46
N PRO A 49 -3.33 -7.19 -0.18
CA PRO A 49 -4.25 -7.98 0.65
C PRO A 49 -5.56 -7.26 0.97
N TRP A 50 -5.55 -5.93 1.00
CA TRP A 50 -6.71 -5.13 1.35
C TRP A 50 -7.97 -5.50 0.54
N PHE A 51 -7.82 -5.79 -0.74
CA PHE A 51 -8.96 -6.16 -1.59
C PHE A 51 -9.63 -7.46 -1.14
N ALA A 52 -8.84 -8.47 -0.78
CA ALA A 52 -9.37 -9.74 -0.30
C ALA A 52 -10.02 -9.58 1.07
N GLU A 53 -9.45 -8.76 1.95
CA GLU A 53 -10.01 -8.41 3.26
C GLU A 53 -11.38 -7.74 3.12
N GLN A 54 -11.54 -6.79 2.19
CA GLN A 54 -12.84 -6.13 1.97
C GLN A 54 -13.93 -7.12 1.54
N ILE A 55 -13.60 -8.10 0.70
CA ILE A 55 -14.54 -9.11 0.24
C ILE A 55 -14.90 -10.06 1.38
N LEU A 56 -13.91 -10.49 2.17
CA LEU A 56 -14.13 -11.30 3.38
C LEU A 56 -15.04 -10.58 4.39
N ASP A 57 -14.78 -9.30 4.62
CA ASP A 57 -15.58 -8.50 5.56
C ASP A 57 -17.02 -8.30 5.07
N ALA A 58 -17.23 -8.10 3.77
CA ALA A 58 -18.57 -8.02 3.19
C ALA A 58 -19.32 -9.35 3.33
N ALA A 59 -18.68 -10.47 3.01
CA ALA A 59 -19.27 -11.80 3.16
C ALA A 59 -19.54 -12.14 4.63
N ARG A 60 -18.68 -11.72 5.56
CA ARG A 60 -18.87 -11.87 7.00
C ARG A 60 -20.10 -11.11 7.49
N ARG A 61 -20.25 -9.83 7.07
CA ARG A 61 -21.44 -9.03 7.43
C ARG A 61 -22.71 -9.66 6.91
N TRP A 62 -22.70 -10.10 5.64
CA TRP A 62 -23.83 -10.79 5.03
C TRP A 62 -24.18 -12.07 5.81
N ALA A 63 -23.23 -12.97 6.05
CA ALA A 63 -23.49 -14.23 6.73
C ALA A 63 -24.03 -14.03 8.16
N ARG A 64 -23.52 -13.04 8.90
CA ARG A 64 -23.98 -12.74 10.26
C ARG A 64 -25.37 -12.11 10.35
N GLN A 65 -25.91 -11.60 9.24
CA GLN A 65 -27.29 -11.08 9.17
C GLN A 65 -28.33 -12.18 8.98
N HIS A 66 -27.89 -13.42 8.72
CA HIS A 66 -28.74 -14.56 8.42
C HIS A 66 -28.48 -15.65 9.48
N GLU A 67 -29.37 -15.71 10.46
CA GLU A 67 -29.24 -16.67 11.60
C GLU A 67 -29.33 -18.13 11.17
N GLU A 68 -29.90 -18.39 9.99
CA GLU A 68 -30.00 -19.73 9.39
C GLU A 68 -28.66 -20.29 8.91
N PHE A 69 -27.60 -19.47 8.80
CA PHE A 69 -26.29 -19.93 8.37
C PHE A 69 -25.44 -20.45 9.53
N ASP A 70 -24.90 -21.64 9.34
CA ASP A 70 -23.81 -22.15 10.15
C ASP A 70 -22.48 -21.56 9.63
N LEU A 71 -21.98 -20.52 10.30
CA LEU A 71 -20.81 -19.76 9.90
C LEU A 71 -19.55 -20.26 10.60
N LEU A 72 -18.59 -20.78 9.83
CA LEU A 72 -17.25 -21.06 10.30
C LEU A 72 -16.28 -20.00 9.75
N GLU A 73 -15.66 -19.23 10.65
CA GLU A 73 -14.57 -18.33 10.34
C GLU A 73 -13.23 -18.94 10.79
N VAL A 74 -12.29 -19.09 9.87
CA VAL A 74 -10.99 -19.72 10.15
C VAL A 74 -9.86 -18.83 9.63
N ASP A 75 -8.79 -18.75 10.45
CA ASP A 75 -7.55 -18.10 10.09
C ASP A 75 -6.41 -19.13 10.00
N GLY A 76 -6.02 -19.48 8.79
CA GLY A 76 -4.92 -20.43 8.53
C GLY A 76 -3.53 -19.94 8.92
N GLY A 77 -3.41 -18.67 9.34
CA GLY A 77 -2.18 -18.10 9.88
C GLY A 77 -2.13 -18.11 11.40
N SER A 78 -3.22 -18.47 12.09
CA SER A 78 -3.26 -18.59 13.55
C SER A 78 -2.37 -19.73 14.04
N PRO A 79 -1.66 -19.55 15.16
CA PRO A 79 -0.99 -20.65 15.85
C PRO A 79 -1.94 -21.77 16.26
N ASP A 80 -3.19 -21.41 16.61
CA ASP A 80 -4.24 -22.31 17.09
C ASP A 80 -5.05 -22.96 15.97
N PHE A 81 -4.60 -22.84 14.72
CA PHE A 81 -5.30 -23.43 13.59
C PHE A 81 -5.25 -24.98 13.67
N GLU A 82 -6.43 -25.58 13.73
CA GLU A 82 -6.64 -27.02 13.69
C GLU A 82 -7.37 -27.44 12.41
N MET A 83 -6.75 -28.30 11.61
CA MET A 83 -7.35 -28.82 10.38
C MET A 83 -8.65 -29.60 10.66
N GLY A 84 -8.72 -30.29 11.80
CA GLY A 84 -9.90 -31.09 12.20
C GLY A 84 -11.18 -30.29 12.30
N VAL A 85 -11.11 -29.00 12.66
CA VAL A 85 -12.26 -28.08 12.69
C VAL A 85 -12.84 -27.87 11.30
N VAL A 86 -11.97 -27.65 10.30
CA VAL A 86 -12.38 -27.49 8.89
C VAL A 86 -12.93 -28.79 8.33
N ASP A 87 -12.25 -29.90 8.58
CA ASP A 87 -12.69 -31.24 8.10
C ASP A 87 -14.06 -31.61 8.69
N SER A 88 -14.27 -31.39 9.98
CA SER A 88 -15.56 -31.64 10.64
C SER A 88 -16.66 -30.77 10.08
N PHE A 89 -16.38 -29.49 9.89
CA PHE A 89 -17.37 -28.53 9.33
C PHE A 89 -17.76 -28.88 7.89
N LEU A 90 -16.81 -29.34 7.08
CA LEU A 90 -17.07 -29.70 5.67
C LEU A 90 -17.78 -31.06 5.54
N SER A 91 -17.56 -31.99 6.49
CA SER A 91 -18.08 -33.36 6.46
C SER A 91 -19.43 -33.51 7.18
N ALA A 92 -19.71 -32.68 8.18
CA ALA A 92 -20.94 -32.78 8.94
C ALA A 92 -22.12 -32.18 8.15
N PRO A 93 -23.30 -32.83 8.08
CA PRO A 93 -24.52 -32.15 7.73
C PRO A 93 -24.75 -31.06 8.78
N GLY A 94 -25.22 -29.86 8.37
CA GLY A 94 -25.48 -28.74 9.31
C GLY A 94 -26.28 -29.24 10.51
N LEU A 95 -25.84 -28.89 11.73
CA LEU A 95 -26.40 -29.41 13.01
C LEU A 95 -27.91 -29.22 13.12
N PHE A 96 -28.49 -28.26 12.39
CA PHE A 96 -29.92 -27.96 12.36
C PHE A 96 -30.52 -27.93 10.94
N GLY A 97 -29.82 -28.53 9.95
CA GLY A 97 -30.23 -28.45 8.54
C GLY A 97 -29.96 -27.09 7.90
N GLY A 98 -29.19 -26.21 8.58
CA GLY A 98 -28.82 -24.89 8.07
C GLY A 98 -27.81 -24.94 6.94
N GLU A 99 -27.84 -23.90 6.12
CA GLU A 99 -26.85 -23.70 5.07
C GLU A 99 -25.51 -23.32 5.67
N ARG A 100 -24.39 -23.86 5.15
CA ARG A 100 -23.06 -23.66 5.71
C ARG A 100 -22.27 -22.61 4.94
N VAL A 101 -21.61 -21.73 5.68
CA VAL A 101 -20.72 -20.69 5.14
C VAL A 101 -19.32 -20.83 5.73
N LEU A 102 -18.30 -20.98 4.90
CA LEU A 102 -16.90 -21.03 5.29
C LEU A 102 -16.18 -19.76 4.84
N LEU A 103 -15.66 -18.98 5.78
CA LEU A 103 -14.75 -17.87 5.52
C LEU A 103 -13.35 -18.26 6.00
N PHE A 104 -12.42 -18.43 5.08
CA PHE A 104 -11.09 -18.95 5.38
C PHE A 104 -10.02 -17.94 4.98
N ALA A 105 -9.58 -17.13 5.96
CA ALA A 105 -8.48 -16.18 5.81
C ALA A 105 -7.13 -16.89 5.90
N ARG A 106 -6.13 -16.36 5.18
CA ARG A 106 -4.75 -16.87 5.18
C ARG A 106 -4.61 -18.39 4.97
N ALA A 107 -5.56 -18.98 4.27
CA ALA A 107 -5.64 -20.43 4.02
C ALA A 107 -4.37 -20.99 3.36
N GLY A 108 -3.64 -20.18 2.61
CA GLY A 108 -2.38 -20.59 1.99
C GLY A 108 -1.32 -21.04 2.97
N LYS A 109 -1.24 -20.47 4.18
CA LYS A 109 -0.33 -20.92 5.24
C LYS A 109 -0.74 -22.30 5.77
N ALA A 110 -2.03 -22.50 6.02
CA ALA A 110 -2.58 -23.78 6.44
C ALA A 110 -2.37 -24.88 5.38
N MET A 111 -2.61 -24.57 4.10
CA MET A 111 -2.40 -25.51 2.99
C MET A 111 -0.94 -25.92 2.80
N LYS A 112 0.02 -25.05 3.10
CA LYS A 112 1.45 -25.40 3.10
C LYS A 112 1.78 -26.42 4.19
N LYS A 113 1.21 -26.21 5.38
CA LYS A 113 1.42 -27.10 6.55
C LYS A 113 0.65 -28.41 6.39
N HIS A 114 -0.57 -28.37 5.88
CA HIS A 114 -1.50 -29.49 5.74
C HIS A 114 -1.77 -29.76 4.25
N LYS A 115 -0.95 -30.60 3.62
CA LYS A 115 -0.99 -30.87 2.16
C LYS A 115 -2.33 -31.42 1.66
N ARG A 116 -3.14 -32.05 2.52
CA ARG A 116 -4.48 -32.59 2.17
C ARG A 116 -5.56 -31.50 2.09
N LEU A 117 -5.39 -30.38 2.79
CA LEU A 117 -6.41 -29.34 2.95
C LEU A 117 -6.95 -28.80 1.61
N ALA A 118 -6.08 -28.57 0.63
CA ALA A 118 -6.50 -28.12 -0.68
C ALA A 118 -7.39 -29.14 -1.41
N ASN A 119 -7.13 -30.44 -1.24
CA ASN A 119 -7.96 -31.49 -1.81
C ASN A 119 -9.28 -31.65 -1.06
N THR A 120 -9.29 -31.50 0.27
CA THR A 120 -10.53 -31.48 1.08
C THR A 120 -11.43 -30.34 0.66
N LEU A 121 -10.91 -29.13 0.51
CA LEU A 121 -11.67 -27.96 0.01
C LEU A 121 -12.15 -28.18 -1.42
N ALA A 122 -11.34 -28.78 -2.29
CA ALA A 122 -11.75 -29.11 -3.66
C ALA A 122 -12.85 -30.16 -3.72
N ALA A 123 -12.83 -31.15 -2.82
CA ALA A 123 -13.90 -32.14 -2.70
C ALA A 123 -15.21 -31.49 -2.23
N ALA A 124 -15.15 -30.62 -1.22
CA ALA A 124 -16.31 -29.86 -0.73
C ALA A 124 -16.89 -28.92 -1.78
N ALA A 125 -16.04 -28.29 -2.62
CA ALA A 125 -16.49 -27.46 -3.74
C ALA A 125 -17.27 -28.22 -4.82
N LYS A 126 -16.97 -29.53 -5.00
CA LYS A 126 -17.65 -30.40 -5.96
C LYS A 126 -18.91 -31.04 -5.39
N ALA A 127 -19.02 -31.19 -4.08
CA ALA A 127 -20.12 -31.85 -3.42
C ALA A 127 -21.42 -31.05 -3.57
N SER A 128 -22.53 -31.70 -3.90
CA SER A 128 -23.84 -31.05 -4.03
C SER A 128 -24.39 -30.55 -2.69
N ASP A 129 -24.04 -31.21 -1.60
CA ASP A 129 -24.41 -30.94 -0.21
C ASP A 129 -23.35 -30.14 0.57
N GLY A 130 -22.32 -29.66 -0.10
CA GLY A 130 -21.28 -28.83 0.50
C GLY A 130 -21.78 -27.40 0.87
N PRO A 131 -20.93 -26.58 1.50
CA PRO A 131 -21.28 -25.21 1.89
C PRO A 131 -21.87 -24.39 0.75
N VAL A 132 -22.86 -23.52 1.05
CA VAL A 132 -23.42 -22.58 0.07
C VAL A 132 -22.44 -21.47 -0.32
N LEU A 133 -21.52 -21.14 0.60
CA LEU A 133 -20.41 -20.24 0.30
C LEU A 133 -19.13 -20.74 0.95
N MET A 134 -18.08 -20.85 0.16
CA MET A 134 -16.69 -20.97 0.63
C MET A 134 -15.88 -19.81 0.04
N LEU A 135 -15.50 -18.88 0.88
CA LEU A 135 -14.63 -17.77 0.53
C LEU A 135 -13.24 -18.01 1.11
N ILE A 136 -12.26 -18.26 0.25
CA ILE A 136 -10.95 -18.74 0.62
C ILE A 136 -9.90 -17.74 0.14
N GLU A 137 -9.19 -17.14 1.07
CA GLU A 137 -8.07 -16.26 0.82
C GLU A 137 -6.75 -17.04 0.97
N ALA A 138 -5.93 -17.05 -0.08
CA ALA A 138 -4.63 -17.71 -0.08
C ALA A 138 -3.55 -16.78 -0.66
N PRO A 139 -3.01 -15.86 0.16
CA PRO A 139 -2.02 -14.88 -0.27
C PRO A 139 -0.68 -15.52 -0.64
N GLY A 140 0.05 -14.83 -1.51
CA GLY A 140 1.40 -15.17 -1.93
C GLY A 140 1.49 -15.84 -3.31
N ALA A 141 2.46 -15.40 -4.11
CA ALA A 141 2.67 -15.89 -5.48
C ALA A 141 2.92 -17.42 -5.55
N SER A 142 3.59 -17.97 -4.53
CA SER A 142 3.87 -19.41 -4.43
C SER A 142 2.63 -20.27 -4.19
N MET A 143 1.50 -19.68 -3.84
CA MET A 143 0.26 -20.39 -3.58
C MET A 143 -0.39 -20.97 -4.83
N THR A 144 -0.04 -20.53 -6.02
CA THR A 144 -0.63 -21.05 -7.27
C THR A 144 -0.55 -22.57 -7.37
N THR A 145 0.57 -23.18 -7.02
CA THR A 145 0.76 -24.65 -7.05
C THR A 145 -0.03 -25.32 -5.94
N VAL A 146 -0.01 -24.76 -4.72
CA VAL A 146 -0.67 -25.33 -3.54
C VAL A 146 -2.19 -25.36 -3.71
N VAL A 147 -2.77 -24.30 -4.28
CA VAL A 147 -4.22 -24.16 -4.49
C VAL A 147 -4.71 -24.79 -5.80
N LYS A 148 -3.81 -25.33 -6.62
CA LYS A 148 -4.15 -25.89 -7.94
C LYS A 148 -5.30 -26.91 -7.90
N PRO A 149 -5.41 -27.83 -6.93
CA PRO A 149 -6.52 -28.77 -6.88
C PRO A 149 -7.87 -28.07 -6.75
N LEU A 150 -7.94 -27.02 -5.92
CA LEU A 150 -9.16 -26.23 -5.73
C LEU A 150 -9.46 -25.33 -6.94
N ALA A 151 -8.46 -24.65 -7.46
CA ALA A 151 -8.61 -23.76 -8.61
C ALA A 151 -8.99 -24.48 -9.91
N ALA A 152 -8.79 -25.80 -9.99
CA ALA A 152 -9.16 -26.63 -11.14
C ALA A 152 -10.61 -27.17 -11.08
N VAL A 153 -11.34 -26.89 -10.00
CA VAL A 153 -12.75 -27.31 -9.87
C VAL A 153 -13.65 -26.38 -10.69
N ASP A 154 -14.51 -26.97 -11.48
CA ASP A 154 -15.51 -26.20 -12.26
C ASP A 154 -16.43 -25.41 -11.31
N GLY A 155 -16.72 -24.17 -11.69
CA GLY A 155 -17.56 -23.28 -10.88
C GLY A 155 -16.81 -22.53 -9.76
N VAL A 156 -15.52 -22.81 -9.52
CA VAL A 156 -14.71 -22.01 -8.61
C VAL A 156 -14.26 -20.72 -9.28
N ARG A 157 -14.72 -19.59 -8.75
CA ARG A 157 -14.25 -18.26 -9.18
C ARG A 157 -12.89 -17.97 -8.55
N THR A 158 -11.89 -17.76 -9.37
CA THR A 158 -10.52 -17.42 -8.90
C THR A 158 -10.17 -16.02 -9.33
N GLU A 159 -9.86 -15.16 -8.33
CA GLU A 159 -9.42 -13.80 -8.55
C GLU A 159 -8.04 -13.55 -7.95
N ARG A 160 -7.30 -12.60 -8.55
CA ARG A 160 -5.94 -12.28 -8.14
C ARG A 160 -5.80 -10.79 -7.91
N PHE A 161 -5.35 -10.42 -6.73
CA PHE A 161 -5.17 -9.05 -6.32
C PHE A 161 -3.70 -8.67 -6.25
N ARG A 162 -3.30 -7.82 -7.17
CA ARG A 162 -2.00 -7.16 -7.21
C ARG A 162 -2.12 -5.73 -6.72
N LYS A 163 -1.01 -5.15 -6.34
CA LYS A 163 -0.91 -3.71 -6.09
C LYS A 163 -1.39 -2.89 -7.30
N LEU A 164 -2.03 -1.78 -7.02
CA LEU A 164 -2.43 -0.81 -8.03
C LEU A 164 -1.18 -0.11 -8.60
N TYR A 165 -1.21 0.20 -9.89
CA TYR A 165 -0.17 0.99 -10.51
C TYR A 165 -0.33 2.46 -10.10
N SER A 166 0.70 2.99 -9.43
CA SER A 166 0.74 4.39 -8.97
C SER A 166 1.27 5.33 -10.04
N ASP A 167 2.03 4.82 -10.99
CA ASP A 167 2.54 5.60 -12.10
C ASP A 167 1.47 5.82 -13.17
N PRO A 168 1.42 7.01 -13.78
CA PRO A 168 0.54 7.27 -14.90
C PRO A 168 0.92 6.41 -16.12
N PRO A 169 -0.03 6.12 -17.01
CA PRO A 169 0.22 5.30 -18.19
C PRO A 169 1.20 5.99 -19.15
N PRO A 170 2.01 5.22 -19.91
CA PRO A 170 3.06 5.78 -20.78
C PRO A 170 2.59 6.83 -21.80
N TRP A 171 1.33 6.77 -22.22
CA TRP A 171 0.74 7.73 -23.18
C TRP A 171 0.23 9.01 -22.51
N ARG A 172 0.24 9.09 -21.14
CA ARG A 172 -0.06 10.28 -20.35
C ARG A 172 0.91 10.41 -19.17
N PRO A 173 2.21 10.54 -19.42
CA PRO A 173 3.24 10.43 -18.36
C PRO A 173 3.19 11.56 -17.33
N HIS A 174 2.50 12.66 -17.64
CA HIS A 174 2.38 13.83 -16.76
C HIS A 174 1.04 13.94 -16.05
N ASP A 175 0.08 13.06 -16.38
CA ASP A 175 -1.25 13.07 -15.80
C ASP A 175 -1.32 12.05 -14.65
N LEU A 176 -1.01 12.49 -13.44
CA LEU A 176 -1.03 11.65 -12.24
C LEU A 176 -2.43 11.12 -11.92
N ASP A 177 -3.50 11.85 -12.30
CA ASP A 177 -4.88 11.41 -12.13
C ASP A 177 -5.24 10.24 -13.06
N ALA A 178 -4.44 10.00 -14.11
CA ALA A 178 -4.62 8.88 -15.02
C ALA A 178 -4.03 7.55 -14.51
N SER A 179 -3.33 7.54 -13.37
CA SER A 179 -2.83 6.30 -12.77
C SER A 179 -3.98 5.41 -12.29
N GLU A 180 -3.76 4.09 -12.25
CA GLU A 180 -4.77 3.13 -11.78
C GLU A 180 -5.17 3.41 -10.32
N ALA A 181 -4.21 3.72 -9.46
CA ALA A 181 -4.45 4.08 -8.07
C ALA A 181 -5.27 5.38 -7.93
N ALA A 182 -5.03 6.38 -8.79
CA ALA A 182 -5.81 7.62 -8.79
C ALA A 182 -7.26 7.39 -9.28
N GLN A 183 -7.44 6.53 -10.29
CA GLN A 183 -8.78 6.13 -10.75
C GLN A 183 -9.53 5.35 -9.66
N PHE A 184 -8.84 4.50 -8.91
CA PHE A 184 -9.41 3.83 -7.75
C PHE A 184 -9.84 4.85 -6.68
N ALA A 185 -8.96 5.81 -6.31
CA ALA A 185 -9.30 6.86 -5.34
C ALA A 185 -10.50 7.71 -5.78
N GLN A 186 -10.60 8.05 -7.07
CA GLN A 186 -11.75 8.75 -7.62
C GLN A 186 -13.04 7.95 -7.52
N ALA A 187 -12.98 6.63 -7.77
CA ALA A 187 -14.14 5.76 -7.65
C ALA A 187 -14.60 5.62 -6.19
N GLU A 188 -13.66 5.46 -5.26
CA GLU A 188 -13.93 5.39 -3.82
C GLU A 188 -14.49 6.71 -3.26
N ALA A 189 -13.98 7.85 -3.72
CA ALA A 189 -14.50 9.16 -3.36
C ALA A 189 -15.95 9.34 -3.83
N ARG A 190 -16.25 8.96 -5.09
CA ARG A 190 -17.62 9.01 -5.64
C ARG A 190 -18.60 8.16 -4.85
N ALA A 191 -18.19 6.94 -4.47
CA ALA A 191 -19.01 6.05 -3.65
C ALA A 191 -19.38 6.68 -2.30
N ARG A 192 -18.49 7.52 -1.76
CA ARG A 192 -18.65 8.27 -0.50
C ARG A 192 -19.26 9.67 -0.69
N LYS A 193 -19.71 10.01 -1.91
CA LYS A 193 -20.26 11.33 -2.28
C LYS A 193 -19.25 12.48 -2.16
N LEU A 194 -17.95 12.18 -2.15
CA LEU A 194 -16.87 13.17 -2.21
C LEU A 194 -16.52 13.52 -3.66
N LYS A 195 -16.18 14.77 -3.90
CA LYS A 195 -15.72 15.28 -5.21
C LYS A 195 -14.22 15.58 -5.13
N LEU A 196 -13.40 14.80 -5.84
CA LEU A 196 -12.00 15.15 -6.03
C LEU A 196 -11.83 16.14 -7.17
N GLY A 197 -11.20 17.26 -6.90
CA GLY A 197 -10.80 18.24 -7.90
C GLY A 197 -9.64 17.74 -8.77
N PRO A 198 -9.31 18.47 -9.86
CA PRO A 198 -8.16 18.13 -10.71
C PRO A 198 -6.87 18.05 -9.89
N GLY A 199 -6.05 17.03 -10.12
CA GLY A 199 -4.79 16.79 -9.41
C GLY A 199 -4.93 16.17 -8.02
N ALA A 200 -6.10 16.24 -7.38
CA ALA A 200 -6.29 15.75 -6.01
C ALA A 200 -6.09 14.23 -5.89
N ALA A 201 -6.60 13.45 -6.83
CA ALA A 201 -6.41 12.00 -6.81
C ALA A 201 -4.93 11.61 -6.98
N GLY A 202 -4.23 12.26 -7.90
CA GLY A 202 -2.79 12.07 -8.09
C GLY A 202 -1.98 12.48 -6.85
N ALA A 203 -2.37 13.57 -6.19
CA ALA A 203 -1.74 14.00 -4.95
C ALA A 203 -1.97 12.99 -3.81
N LEU A 204 -3.18 12.42 -3.67
CA LEU A 204 -3.47 11.34 -2.73
C LEU A 204 -2.61 10.11 -3.00
N VAL A 205 -2.44 9.71 -4.26
CA VAL A 205 -1.56 8.59 -4.64
C VAL A 205 -0.10 8.87 -4.28
N GLN A 206 0.37 10.09 -4.50
CA GLN A 206 1.74 10.47 -4.10
C GLN A 206 1.94 10.43 -2.58
N LEU A 207 0.91 10.79 -1.82
CA LEU A 207 0.91 10.78 -0.37
C LEU A 207 0.93 9.36 0.20
N THR A 208 0.06 8.48 -0.32
CA THR A 208 -0.21 7.14 0.21
C THR A 208 0.61 6.04 -0.46
N GLY A 209 1.43 6.37 -1.47
CA GLY A 209 2.11 5.39 -2.31
C GLY A 209 1.15 4.51 -3.13
N GLY A 210 -0.11 4.93 -3.26
CA GLY A 210 -1.14 4.23 -4.02
C GLY A 210 -1.70 2.99 -3.32
N ARG A 211 -1.51 2.87 -2.00
CA ARG A 211 -2.05 1.77 -1.20
C ARG A 211 -3.55 1.97 -0.95
N PRO A 212 -4.43 1.01 -1.34
CA PRO A 212 -5.88 1.17 -1.24
C PRO A 212 -6.38 1.51 0.16
N ALA A 213 -5.85 0.83 1.19
CA ALA A 213 -6.23 1.10 2.58
C ALA A 213 -6.01 2.57 2.97
N GLU A 214 -4.85 3.12 2.62
CA GLU A 214 -4.47 4.49 2.96
C GLU A 214 -5.23 5.53 2.12
N LEU A 215 -5.50 5.20 0.85
CA LEU A 215 -6.34 6.04 0.00
C LEU A 215 -7.74 6.16 0.59
N VAL A 216 -8.36 5.04 0.97
CA VAL A 216 -9.69 5.01 1.60
C VAL A 216 -9.69 5.74 2.94
N GLN A 217 -8.72 5.47 3.80
CA GLN A 217 -8.58 6.16 5.09
C GLN A 217 -8.42 7.67 4.93
N SER A 218 -7.64 8.11 3.93
CA SER A 218 -7.50 9.54 3.64
C SER A 218 -8.82 10.17 3.21
N LEU A 219 -9.59 9.49 2.37
CA LEU A 219 -10.92 9.96 1.96
C LEU A 219 -11.89 10.03 3.15
N GLU A 220 -11.88 9.05 4.04
CA GLU A 220 -12.68 9.05 5.27
C GLU A 220 -12.29 10.19 6.21
N HIS A 221 -10.99 10.51 6.28
CA HIS A 221 -10.54 11.67 7.05
C HIS A 221 -11.11 12.98 6.53
N PHE A 222 -11.14 13.19 5.22
CA PHE A 222 -11.76 14.38 4.62
C PHE A 222 -13.27 14.45 4.88
N LEU A 223 -13.95 13.31 4.83
CA LEU A 223 -15.39 13.26 5.21
C LEU A 223 -15.62 13.69 6.66
N LEU A 224 -14.76 13.28 7.59
CA LEU A 224 -14.84 13.67 9.01
C LEU A 224 -14.57 15.18 9.21
N LEU A 225 -13.81 15.81 8.31
CA LEU A 225 -13.60 17.26 8.33
C LEU A 225 -14.79 18.06 7.76
N GLY A 226 -15.79 17.36 7.19
CA GLY A 226 -16.99 17.98 6.61
C GLY A 226 -16.79 18.47 5.19
N ASP A 227 -15.70 18.10 4.53
CA ASP A 227 -15.42 18.46 3.16
C ASP A 227 -16.28 17.61 2.19
N ASP A 228 -16.98 18.24 1.27
CA ASP A 228 -17.68 17.58 0.16
C ASP A 228 -16.89 17.64 -1.15
N ARG A 229 -15.91 18.55 -1.19
CA ARG A 229 -14.97 18.73 -2.30
C ARG A 229 -13.55 18.88 -1.77
N ILE A 230 -12.64 18.12 -2.37
CA ILE A 230 -11.23 18.08 -2.00
C ILE A 230 -10.41 18.51 -3.21
N ASP A 231 -9.60 19.53 -3.08
CA ASP A 231 -8.64 19.97 -4.08
C ASP A 231 -7.22 19.46 -3.79
N GLU A 232 -6.32 19.66 -4.75
CA GLU A 232 -4.92 19.24 -4.64
C GLU A 232 -4.21 19.90 -3.46
N GLN A 233 -4.52 21.16 -3.18
CA GLN A 233 -3.88 21.91 -2.11
C GLN A 233 -4.29 21.38 -0.73
N GLN A 234 -5.56 21.09 -0.51
CA GLN A 234 -6.07 20.48 0.72
C GLN A 234 -5.41 19.10 0.96
N VAL A 235 -5.25 18.27 -0.10
CA VAL A 235 -4.52 17.02 0.01
C VAL A 235 -3.08 17.25 0.46
N ARG A 236 -2.38 18.21 -0.12
CA ARG A 236 -1.00 18.55 0.25
C ARG A 236 -0.87 19.07 1.67
N GLU A 237 -1.84 19.84 2.13
CA GLU A 237 -1.91 20.33 3.51
C GLU A 237 -2.10 19.18 4.52
N VAL A 238 -2.98 18.22 4.22
CA VAL A 238 -3.16 17.02 5.05
C VAL A 238 -1.94 16.12 4.97
N ALA A 239 -1.30 15.99 3.80
CA ALA A 239 -0.05 15.26 3.60
C ALA A 239 1.08 15.76 4.48
N ALA A 240 1.22 17.06 4.59
CA ALA A 240 2.22 17.68 5.48
C ALA A 240 2.01 17.32 6.96
N HIS A 241 0.94 16.60 7.29
CA HIS A 241 0.57 16.21 8.62
C HIS A 241 0.80 14.71 8.93
N SER A 242 1.15 13.88 7.93
CA SER A 242 1.50 12.48 8.15
C SER A 242 2.94 12.32 8.66
N ALA A 243 3.21 11.30 9.46
CA ALA A 243 4.54 11.08 10.01
C ALA A 243 5.59 10.77 8.92
N GLU A 244 5.21 10.05 7.87
CA GLU A 244 6.08 9.78 6.72
C GLU A 244 6.33 11.05 5.90
N GLY A 245 5.29 11.85 5.62
CA GLY A 245 5.44 13.16 5.01
C GLY A 245 6.37 14.05 5.80
N SER A 246 6.25 14.08 7.13
CA SER A 246 7.12 14.87 8.01
C SER A 246 8.60 14.45 7.95
N ALA A 247 8.90 13.14 7.81
CA ALA A 247 10.29 12.67 7.71
C ALA A 247 10.93 13.03 6.37
N PHE A 248 10.19 12.89 5.26
CA PHE A 248 10.65 13.31 3.94
C PHE A 248 10.79 14.83 3.83
N ASP A 249 9.81 15.58 4.35
CA ASP A 249 9.86 17.04 4.37
C ASP A 249 10.99 17.58 5.21
N PHE A 250 11.31 16.93 6.33
CA PHE A 250 12.45 17.25 7.15
C PHE A 250 13.76 17.00 6.41
N ALA A 251 13.90 15.82 5.78
CA ALA A 251 15.09 15.48 5.01
C ALA A 251 15.27 16.41 3.80
N ASP A 252 14.20 16.77 3.10
CA ASP A 252 14.22 17.74 2.00
C ASP A 252 14.67 19.11 2.51
N ALA A 253 14.15 19.56 3.66
CA ALA A 253 14.53 20.82 4.24
C ALA A 253 16.02 20.87 4.64
N LEU A 254 16.59 19.74 5.16
CA LEU A 254 18.01 19.63 5.44
C LEU A 254 18.86 19.74 4.17
N LEU A 255 18.45 19.05 3.11
CA LEU A 255 19.16 19.05 1.82
C LEU A 255 19.07 20.42 1.10
N ASP A 256 17.94 21.11 1.26
CA ASP A 256 17.76 22.47 0.74
C ASP A 256 18.51 23.53 1.58
N GLY A 257 19.03 23.16 2.75
CA GLY A 257 19.66 24.09 3.69
C GLY A 257 18.65 24.99 4.42
N ASP A 258 17.36 24.67 4.36
CA ASP A 258 16.28 25.42 5.02
C ASP A 258 16.02 24.91 6.44
N GLY A 259 16.91 25.26 7.36
CA GLY A 259 16.77 24.91 8.77
C GLY A 259 15.49 25.43 9.42
N ARG A 260 14.92 26.56 8.94
CA ARG A 260 13.62 27.07 9.44
C ARG A 260 12.48 26.14 9.07
N ARG A 261 12.48 25.62 7.84
CA ARG A 261 11.50 24.62 7.39
C ARG A 261 11.66 23.32 8.16
N ALA A 262 12.90 22.84 8.34
CA ALA A 262 13.21 21.65 9.14
C ALA A 262 12.67 21.80 10.58
N TYR A 263 12.92 22.96 11.22
CA TYR A 263 12.46 23.23 12.57
C TYR A 263 10.93 23.31 12.67
N ARG A 264 10.25 23.87 11.67
CA ARG A 264 8.78 23.86 11.59
C ARG A 264 8.22 22.44 11.51
N CYS A 265 8.84 21.56 10.72
CA CYS A 265 8.47 20.12 10.66
C CYS A 265 8.55 19.49 12.06
N LEU A 266 9.64 19.71 12.82
CA LEU A 266 9.78 19.22 14.18
C LEU A 266 8.73 19.79 15.14
N GLY A 267 8.43 21.07 15.04
CA GLY A 267 7.40 21.73 15.85
C GLY A 267 5.99 21.15 15.62
N GLN A 268 5.68 20.76 14.39
CA GLN A 268 4.43 20.08 14.05
C GLN A 268 4.40 18.66 14.65
N MET A 269 5.51 17.92 14.56
CA MET A 269 5.66 16.60 15.15
C MET A 269 5.48 16.61 16.68
N ARG A 270 6.04 17.60 17.37
CA ARG A 270 5.88 17.76 18.84
C ARG A 270 4.43 18.01 19.25
N ARG A 271 3.72 18.88 18.52
CA ARG A 271 2.33 19.23 18.85
C ARG A 271 1.33 18.11 18.60
N ARG A 272 1.54 17.28 17.57
CA ARG A 272 0.58 16.28 17.08
C ARG A 272 0.94 14.85 17.45
N GLY A 273 2.19 14.62 17.89
CA GLY A 273 2.76 13.28 18.03
C GLY A 273 3.03 12.65 16.66
N LEU A 274 4.08 11.86 16.59
CA LEU A 274 4.35 11.03 15.43
C LEU A 274 3.46 9.81 15.46
N ARG A 275 2.84 9.53 14.33
CA ARG A 275 2.06 8.32 14.12
C ARG A 275 2.57 7.62 12.88
N THR A 276 2.61 6.31 12.91
CA THR A 276 2.73 5.50 11.69
C THR A 276 1.48 5.69 10.84
N TRP A 277 1.56 5.29 9.60
CA TRP A 277 0.42 5.32 8.66
C TRP A 277 -0.80 4.54 9.16
N ASP A 278 -0.61 3.49 9.96
CA ASP A 278 -1.68 2.71 10.62
C ASP A 278 -2.19 3.36 11.92
N GLY A 279 -1.81 4.62 12.18
CA GLY A 279 -2.29 5.42 13.31
C GLY A 279 -1.62 5.14 14.65
N LYS A 280 -0.66 4.19 14.73
CA LYS A 280 0.08 3.91 15.97
C LYS A 280 1.03 5.05 16.30
N ARG A 281 1.11 5.40 17.58
CA ARG A 281 2.12 6.37 18.05
C ARG A 281 3.52 5.77 17.88
N ILE A 282 4.40 6.55 17.24
CA ILE A 282 5.83 6.24 17.16
C ILE A 282 6.52 6.83 18.39
N ALA A 283 7.30 6.01 19.06
CA ALA A 283 8.14 6.50 20.16
C ALA A 283 9.16 7.52 19.62
N PRO A 284 9.55 8.55 20.39
CA PRO A 284 10.52 9.57 19.95
C PRO A 284 11.84 9.00 19.42
N ARG A 285 12.31 7.89 19.99
CA ARG A 285 13.51 7.19 19.53
C ARG A 285 13.37 6.58 18.15
N ASP A 286 12.23 5.96 17.87
CA ASP A 286 11.94 5.33 16.58
C ASP A 286 11.74 6.40 15.51
N ALA A 287 11.13 7.51 15.88
CA ALA A 287 10.99 8.70 15.04
C ALA A 287 12.35 9.28 14.63
N PHE A 288 13.27 9.41 15.58
CA PHE A 288 14.64 9.86 15.32
C PHE A 288 15.32 8.92 14.31
N SER A 289 15.29 7.61 14.58
CA SER A 289 15.91 6.61 13.70
C SER A 289 15.33 6.64 12.28
N MET A 290 14.03 6.80 12.16
CA MET A 290 13.35 6.92 10.87
C MET A 290 13.79 8.19 10.12
N MET A 291 13.79 9.34 10.78
CA MET A 291 14.14 10.62 10.15
C MET A 291 15.61 10.68 9.73
N VAL A 292 16.52 10.17 10.58
CA VAL A 292 17.93 10.06 10.26
C VAL A 292 18.15 9.11 9.07
N SER A 293 17.47 7.96 9.04
CA SER A 293 17.58 7.00 7.94
C SER A 293 17.10 7.59 6.61
N VAL A 294 15.99 8.31 6.61
CA VAL A 294 15.46 8.98 5.42
C VAL A 294 16.43 10.06 4.94
N ALA A 295 16.92 10.92 5.85
CA ALA A 295 17.87 11.97 5.52
C ALA A 295 19.20 11.41 4.98
N ALA A 296 19.73 10.36 5.61
CA ALA A 296 20.96 9.69 5.17
C ALA A 296 20.81 9.07 3.77
N LYS A 297 19.69 8.38 3.52
CA LYS A 297 19.37 7.79 2.20
C LYS A 297 19.28 8.85 1.12
N GLN A 298 18.53 9.92 1.35
CA GLN A 298 18.36 11.00 0.37
C GLN A 298 19.68 11.75 0.13
N ARG A 299 20.45 11.99 1.17
CA ARG A 299 21.79 12.58 1.05
C ARG A 299 22.71 11.71 0.20
N LEU A 300 22.72 10.39 0.43
CA LEU A 300 23.53 9.44 -0.32
C LEU A 300 23.12 9.43 -1.80
N GLN A 301 21.84 9.39 -2.10
CA GLN A 301 21.32 9.45 -3.45
C GLN A 301 21.70 10.75 -4.16
N THR A 302 21.58 11.89 -3.50
CA THR A 302 21.97 13.20 -4.05
C THR A 302 23.48 13.27 -4.34
N ALA A 303 24.31 12.73 -3.41
CA ALA A 303 25.76 12.66 -3.62
C ALA A 303 26.14 11.75 -4.79
N ALA A 304 25.48 10.60 -4.94
CA ALA A 304 25.74 9.66 -6.02
C ALA A 304 25.36 10.26 -7.38
N VAL A 305 24.21 10.93 -7.49
CA VAL A 305 23.80 11.61 -8.75
C VAL A 305 24.80 12.72 -9.09
N ARG A 306 25.20 13.54 -8.12
CA ARG A 306 26.22 14.60 -8.35
C ARG A 306 27.55 14.00 -8.85
N ALA A 307 28.04 12.96 -8.18
CA ALA A 307 29.27 12.30 -8.60
C ALA A 307 29.20 11.71 -10.01
N GLY A 308 28.06 11.15 -10.40
CA GLY A 308 27.82 10.68 -11.77
C GLY A 308 27.87 11.81 -12.79
N LEU A 309 27.22 12.95 -12.48
CA LEU A 309 27.25 14.15 -13.33
C LEU A 309 28.68 14.73 -13.45
N ASP A 310 29.43 14.79 -12.34
CA ASP A 310 30.83 15.27 -12.33
C ASP A 310 31.75 14.35 -13.16
N GLN A 311 31.39 13.06 -13.31
CA GLN A 311 32.06 12.09 -14.18
C GLN A 311 31.57 12.12 -15.63
N GLY A 312 30.71 13.07 -16.00
CA GLY A 312 30.21 13.24 -17.38
C GLY A 312 29.03 12.32 -17.74
N GLN A 313 28.41 11.63 -16.79
CA GLN A 313 27.18 10.88 -17.05
C GLN A 313 26.02 11.85 -17.31
N ASP A 314 25.08 11.43 -18.17
CA ASP A 314 23.81 12.15 -18.31
C ASP A 314 22.95 11.99 -17.03
N PHE A 315 22.03 12.94 -16.82
CA PHE A 315 21.20 12.99 -15.62
C PHE A 315 20.38 11.70 -15.40
N ALA A 316 19.84 11.13 -16.47
CA ALA A 316 18.99 9.94 -16.37
C ALA A 316 19.81 8.71 -15.94
N SER A 317 21.02 8.52 -16.51
CA SER A 317 21.95 7.46 -16.12
C SER A 317 22.45 7.61 -14.70
N ALA A 318 22.81 8.83 -14.28
CA ALA A 318 23.23 9.13 -12.92
C ALA A 318 22.11 8.86 -11.89
N CYS A 319 20.86 9.26 -12.18
CA CYS A 319 19.69 8.95 -11.35
C CYS A 319 19.47 7.45 -11.24
N LYS A 320 19.52 6.70 -12.34
CA LYS A 320 19.34 5.26 -12.35
C LYS A 320 20.41 4.55 -11.52
N ALA A 321 21.67 4.96 -11.64
CA ALA A 321 22.77 4.43 -10.84
C ALA A 321 22.59 4.70 -9.34
N ALA A 322 22.02 5.85 -8.98
CA ALA A 322 21.70 6.23 -7.60
C ALA A 322 20.40 5.61 -7.06
N GLY A 323 19.68 4.79 -7.83
CA GLY A 323 18.39 4.21 -7.43
C GLY A 323 17.27 5.25 -7.35
N VAL A 324 17.34 6.31 -8.16
CA VAL A 324 16.32 7.37 -8.27
C VAL A 324 15.63 7.22 -9.61
N ALA A 325 14.29 7.36 -9.62
CA ALA A 325 13.55 7.36 -10.88
C ALA A 325 14.00 8.54 -11.77
N ALA A 326 14.38 8.24 -13.01
CA ALA A 326 14.93 9.22 -13.95
C ALA A 326 13.85 10.15 -14.55
N GLY A 327 12.58 9.96 -14.23
CA GLY A 327 11.45 10.78 -14.70
C GLY A 327 10.45 11.09 -13.62
N GLY A 328 9.54 12.02 -13.92
CA GLY A 328 8.46 12.40 -13.00
C GLY A 328 8.89 13.24 -11.81
N PRO A 329 8.07 13.28 -10.73
CA PRO A 329 8.33 14.10 -9.55
C PRO A 329 9.65 13.82 -8.83
N PRO A 330 10.13 12.55 -8.71
CA PRO A 330 11.42 12.28 -8.10
C PRO A 330 12.60 12.92 -8.83
N ALA A 331 12.59 12.87 -10.19
CA ALA A 331 13.64 13.51 -10.99
C ALA A 331 13.64 15.02 -10.82
N LYS A 332 12.45 15.65 -10.87
CA LYS A 332 12.32 17.11 -10.66
C LYS A 332 12.83 17.55 -9.27
N ARG A 333 12.51 16.78 -8.23
CA ARG A 333 13.04 17.02 -6.88
C ARG A 333 14.55 16.88 -6.83
N MET A 334 15.12 15.89 -7.50
CA MET A 334 16.56 15.70 -7.59
C MET A 334 17.25 16.85 -8.32
N GLU A 335 16.71 17.31 -9.45
CA GLU A 335 17.20 18.48 -10.16
C GLU A 335 17.19 19.75 -9.29
N SER A 336 16.07 19.99 -8.56
CA SER A 336 15.98 21.10 -7.63
C SER A 336 17.03 21.02 -6.53
N ARG A 337 17.21 19.86 -5.91
CA ARG A 337 18.25 19.66 -4.87
C ARG A 337 19.66 19.90 -5.37
N LEU A 338 20.00 19.42 -6.57
CA LEU A 338 21.32 19.60 -7.17
C LEU A 338 21.69 21.08 -7.40
N ARG A 339 20.69 21.96 -7.55
CA ARG A 339 20.93 23.40 -7.68
C ARG A 339 21.36 24.05 -6.35
N HIS A 340 20.87 23.54 -5.24
CA HIS A 340 21.06 24.15 -3.92
C HIS A 340 22.01 23.36 -2.99
N CYS A 341 22.24 22.09 -3.26
CA CYS A 341 23.02 21.20 -2.42
C CYS A 341 24.37 20.87 -3.06
N ASP A 342 25.41 21.64 -2.73
CA ASP A 342 26.78 21.41 -3.17
C ASP A 342 27.48 20.30 -2.34
N SER A 343 28.70 19.93 -2.75
CA SER A 343 29.48 18.88 -2.09
C SER A 343 29.84 19.22 -0.63
N VAL A 344 30.03 20.52 -0.36
CA VAL A 344 30.33 21.01 1.01
C VAL A 344 29.10 20.81 1.90
N HIS A 345 27.91 21.18 1.41
CA HIS A 345 26.67 21.00 2.14
C HIS A 345 26.35 19.51 2.38
N LEU A 346 26.55 18.66 1.36
CA LEU A 346 26.40 17.20 1.51
C LEU A 346 27.33 16.62 2.59
N ARG A 347 28.54 17.16 2.73
CA ARG A 347 29.48 16.77 3.80
C ARG A 347 29.01 17.27 5.16
N THR A 348 28.58 18.53 5.24
CA THR A 348 28.03 19.11 6.49
C THR A 348 26.85 18.28 7.01
N ILE A 349 25.92 17.86 6.11
CA ILE A 349 24.79 17.00 6.50
C ILE A 349 25.29 15.64 7.02
N LEU A 350 26.30 15.03 6.37
CA LEU A 350 26.86 13.75 6.82
C LEU A 350 27.45 13.86 8.22
N ASP A 351 28.28 14.88 8.44
CA ASP A 351 28.94 15.11 9.72
C ASP A 351 27.92 15.38 10.84
N ALA A 352 26.88 16.19 10.53
CA ALA A 352 25.82 16.47 11.47
C ALA A 352 24.97 15.22 11.80
N LEU A 353 24.68 14.35 10.82
CA LEU A 353 23.98 13.08 11.04
C LEU A 353 24.80 12.14 11.94
N HIS A 354 26.09 11.99 11.67
CA HIS A 354 26.98 11.18 12.49
C HIS A 354 27.09 11.72 13.93
N GLU A 355 27.18 13.03 14.08
CA GLU A 355 27.25 13.67 15.40
C GLU A 355 25.96 13.48 16.19
N ALA A 356 24.80 13.69 15.55
CA ALA A 356 23.48 13.47 16.16
C ALA A 356 23.29 12.01 16.59
N GLU A 357 23.67 11.05 15.73
CA GLU A 357 23.58 9.62 16.06
C GLU A 357 24.53 9.22 17.21
N ARG A 358 25.76 9.74 17.22
CA ARG A 358 26.73 9.50 18.29
C ARG A 358 26.23 10.03 19.61
N ASN A 359 25.69 11.25 19.62
CA ASN A 359 25.21 11.91 20.83
C ASN A 359 24.01 11.19 21.45
N ILE A 360 23.09 10.65 20.61
CA ILE A 360 21.99 9.83 21.11
C ILE A 360 22.44 8.47 21.63
N LYS A 361 23.47 7.86 21.01
CA LYS A 361 23.91 6.49 21.37
C LYS A 361 24.92 6.46 22.51
N ARG A 362 25.77 7.47 22.64
CA ARG A 362 26.96 7.44 23.54
C ARG A 362 26.97 8.53 24.59
N GLU A 363 26.51 9.72 24.28
CA GLU A 363 26.72 10.91 25.11
C GLU A 363 25.48 11.37 25.87
N GLY A 364 24.36 10.60 25.75
CA GLY A 364 23.21 10.79 26.64
C GLY A 364 22.39 12.05 26.38
N TRP A 365 22.30 12.54 25.16
CA TRP A 365 21.23 13.46 24.83
C TRP A 365 19.88 12.74 25.09
N GLY A 366 19.28 13.06 26.24
CA GLY A 366 18.13 12.33 26.73
C GLY A 366 16.88 12.41 25.83
N ASP A 367 16.77 13.51 25.06
CA ASP A 367 15.63 13.71 24.14
C ASP A 367 16.08 13.62 22.67
N PRO A 368 15.62 12.61 21.92
CA PRO A 368 15.90 12.47 20.50
C PRO A 368 15.45 13.68 19.66
N VAL A 369 14.49 14.46 20.14
CA VAL A 369 14.01 15.68 19.44
C VAL A 369 15.09 16.75 19.41
N HIS A 370 15.87 16.89 20.49
CA HIS A 370 17.00 17.84 20.52
C HIS A 370 18.06 17.51 19.47
N ALA A 371 18.31 16.21 19.21
CA ALA A 371 19.23 15.80 18.14
C ALA A 371 18.72 16.19 16.76
N LEU A 372 17.40 16.12 16.53
CA LEU A 372 16.78 16.57 15.27
C LEU A 372 16.80 18.11 15.14
N GLU A 373 16.58 18.84 16.24
CA GLU A 373 16.72 20.29 16.28
C GLU A 373 18.17 20.72 15.98
N TYR A 374 19.14 20.01 16.53
CA TYR A 374 20.55 20.20 16.21
C TYR A 374 20.83 20.00 14.72
N LEU A 375 20.29 18.94 14.10
CA LEU A 375 20.41 18.72 12.65
C LEU A 375 19.84 19.90 11.85
N ALA A 376 18.65 20.39 12.22
CA ALA A 376 18.02 21.53 11.55
C ALA A 376 18.89 22.79 11.62
N LEU A 377 19.52 23.05 12.78
CA LEU A 377 20.40 24.19 12.97
C LEU A 377 21.71 24.05 12.20
N ARG A 378 22.36 22.88 12.30
CA ARG A 378 23.67 22.63 11.67
C ARG A 378 23.62 22.64 10.15
N CYS A 379 22.50 22.20 9.58
CA CYS A 379 22.29 22.15 8.14
C CYS A 379 21.68 23.46 7.58
N HIS A 380 21.41 24.46 8.44
CA HIS A 380 20.88 25.73 7.96
C HIS A 380 21.94 26.52 7.17
N ARG A 381 21.54 26.98 5.99
CA ARG A 381 22.35 27.88 5.16
C ARG A 381 21.64 29.24 5.08
N THR A 382 22.33 30.29 5.44
CA THR A 382 21.83 31.62 5.15
C THR A 382 21.88 31.84 3.65
N PRO A 383 20.78 32.24 3.00
CA PRO A 383 20.83 32.55 1.56
C PRO A 383 21.90 33.60 1.34
N GLN A 384 22.93 33.25 0.53
CA GLN A 384 23.82 34.30 0.03
C GLN A 384 22.97 35.22 -0.83
N ARG A 385 22.85 36.48 -0.40
CA ARG A 385 22.26 37.53 -1.24
C ARG A 385 23.10 37.59 -2.50
N ALA A 386 22.53 37.20 -3.63
CA ALA A 386 23.07 37.42 -4.96
C ALA A 386 23.16 38.89 -5.28
#